data_48ed1e10f71cf54f0ce0f25ecb581df7
#
_entry.id   48ed1e10f71cf54f0ce0f25ecb581df7
#
_cell.length_a   1.000
_cell.length_b   1.000
_cell.length_c   1.000
_cell.angle_alpha   90.00
_cell.angle_beta   90.00
_cell.angle_gamma   90.00
#
_symmetry.space_group_name_H-M   'P 1'
#
loop_
_entity.id
_entity.type
_entity.pdbx_description
1 polymer ?
#
loop_
_entity_poly.entity_id
_entity_poly.type
_entity_poly.pdbx_seq_one_letter_code
_entity_poly.pdbx_strand_id
1 'polypeptide(L)'
;QMCIRDRAHGIRDGILADLGCGTGELTLMLTQAGYDMIGIDQSEEMLCVVRDKAEQLGLSGRLLLLRQDLLKLDLYGTIRAAVSTFDTFNHIPDLDTAIANAGFFMEKGGVFLFDMNTPYKHRNVLGDNAFTFEEEDAACVWRNHYDAANRRVEITVDIDYHETGEHFHEQFCEYTYDLDTIR
;
A
#
# COMPACT_ATOMS: atom_id res chain seq x y z
N GLN A 1 3.10 14.99 -7.16
CA GLN A 1 4.38 15.27 -6.45
C GLN A 1 5.37 14.12 -6.59
N MET A 2 4.93 12.86 -6.65
CA MET A 2 5.79 11.67 -6.80
C MET A 2 6.52 11.62 -8.14
N CYS A 3 5.85 11.91 -9.27
CA CYS A 3 6.48 11.98 -10.59
C CYS A 3 7.66 12.98 -10.69
N ILE A 4 7.70 13.99 -9.82
CA ILE A 4 8.81 14.95 -9.77
C ILE A 4 10.04 14.33 -9.09
N ARG A 5 9.85 13.47 -8.08
CA ARG A 5 10.94 12.75 -7.40
C ARG A 5 11.57 11.68 -8.29
N ASP A 6 10.76 10.93 -9.03
CA ASP A 6 11.24 9.91 -9.97
C ASP A 6 12.13 10.55 -11.05
N ARG A 7 11.73 11.71 -11.57
CA ARG A 7 12.55 12.50 -12.50
C ARG A 7 13.85 13.02 -11.88
N ALA A 8 13.84 13.37 -10.59
CA ALA A 8 15.04 13.81 -9.87
C ALA A 8 16.08 12.69 -9.72
N HIS A 9 15.65 11.42 -9.64
CA HIS A 9 16.51 10.23 -9.59
C HIS A 9 16.80 9.65 -10.98
N GLY A 10 16.33 10.29 -12.07
CA GLY A 10 16.65 9.92 -13.45
C GLY A 10 15.97 8.65 -13.94
N ILE A 11 14.93 8.15 -13.27
CA ILE A 11 14.16 6.99 -13.71
C ILE A 11 13.26 7.41 -14.87
N ARG A 12 13.54 6.90 -16.06
CA ARG A 12 12.81 7.22 -17.30
C ARG A 12 12.34 5.98 -18.06
N ASP A 13 12.88 4.84 -17.71
CA ASP A 13 12.64 3.55 -18.35
C ASP A 13 12.74 2.42 -17.32
N GLY A 14 12.41 1.21 -17.76
CA GLY A 14 12.39 0.02 -16.92
C GLY A 14 11.02 -0.21 -16.26
N ILE A 15 10.91 -1.34 -15.59
CA ILE A 15 9.69 -1.77 -14.93
C ILE A 15 9.64 -1.17 -13.52
N LEU A 16 8.51 -0.60 -13.15
CA LEU A 16 8.22 -0.12 -11.82
C LEU A 16 7.23 -1.06 -11.13
N ALA A 17 7.45 -1.33 -9.84
CA ALA A 17 6.51 -2.10 -9.03
C ALA A 17 5.81 -1.20 -8.00
N ASP A 18 4.49 -1.38 -7.86
CA ASP A 18 3.68 -0.79 -6.80
C ASP A 18 3.33 -1.91 -5.81
N LEU A 19 3.94 -1.85 -4.62
CA LEU A 19 3.89 -2.89 -3.59
C LEU A 19 2.75 -2.57 -2.61
N GLY A 20 1.68 -3.36 -2.64
CA GLY A 20 0.41 -3.07 -1.97
C GLY A 20 -0.36 -2.01 -2.76
N CYS A 21 -0.64 -2.28 -4.02
CA CYS A 21 -1.22 -1.28 -4.93
C CYS A 21 -2.70 -0.96 -4.64
N GLY A 22 -3.39 -1.77 -3.82
CA GLY A 22 -4.80 -1.59 -3.48
C GLY A 22 -5.68 -1.46 -4.73
N THR A 23 -6.50 -0.41 -4.78
CA THR A 23 -7.38 -0.10 -5.94
C THR A 23 -6.66 0.58 -7.10
N GLY A 24 -5.33 0.69 -7.04
CA GLY A 24 -4.46 1.03 -8.17
C GLY A 24 -4.36 2.50 -8.54
N GLU A 25 -4.74 3.43 -7.68
CA GLU A 25 -4.71 4.87 -8.00
C GLU A 25 -3.31 5.31 -8.47
N LEU A 26 -2.27 4.98 -7.69
CA LEU A 26 -0.90 5.32 -8.04
C LEU A 26 -0.40 4.53 -9.24
N THR A 27 -0.66 3.21 -9.25
CA THR A 27 -0.30 2.32 -10.36
C THR A 27 -0.83 2.85 -11.69
N LEU A 28 -2.11 3.23 -11.76
CA LEU A 28 -2.75 3.74 -12.96
C LEU A 28 -2.19 5.12 -13.38
N MET A 29 -1.94 6.01 -12.40
CA MET A 29 -1.32 7.31 -12.67
C MET A 29 0.08 7.16 -13.28
N LEU A 30 0.90 6.24 -12.78
CA LEU A 30 2.23 5.98 -13.31
C LEU A 30 2.17 5.31 -14.68
N THR A 31 1.22 4.38 -14.88
CA THR A 31 0.99 3.76 -16.20
C THR A 31 0.57 4.81 -17.24
N GLN A 32 -0.34 5.74 -16.90
CA GLN A 32 -0.72 6.86 -17.75
C GLN A 32 0.45 7.81 -18.05
N ALA A 33 1.38 7.97 -17.10
CA ALA A 33 2.60 8.74 -17.31
C ALA A 33 3.61 8.05 -18.25
N GLY A 34 3.32 6.80 -18.68
CA GLY A 34 4.10 6.05 -19.66
C GLY A 34 5.06 5.02 -19.10
N TYR A 35 4.98 4.72 -17.79
CA TYR A 35 5.78 3.66 -17.18
C TYR A 35 5.15 2.27 -17.41
N ASP A 36 6.00 1.25 -17.52
CA ASP A 36 5.57 -0.15 -17.48
C ASP A 36 5.48 -0.57 -16.00
N MET A 37 4.26 -0.91 -15.56
CA MET A 37 3.96 -1.12 -14.14
C MET A 37 3.67 -2.58 -13.80
N ILE A 38 4.11 -3.00 -12.62
CA ILE A 38 3.62 -4.19 -11.93
C ILE A 38 2.87 -3.72 -10.67
N GLY A 39 1.56 -3.91 -10.63
CA GLY A 39 0.74 -3.72 -9.43
C GLY A 39 0.67 -5.02 -8.64
N ILE A 40 1.03 -4.99 -7.38
CA ILE A 40 1.09 -6.17 -6.51
C ILE A 40 0.21 -5.91 -5.28
N ASP A 41 -0.72 -6.81 -5.03
CA ASP A 41 -1.55 -6.82 -3.84
C ASP A 41 -1.92 -8.26 -3.45
N GLN A 42 -2.25 -8.50 -2.19
CA GLN A 42 -2.74 -9.81 -1.75
C GLN A 42 -4.24 -10.00 -1.96
N SER A 43 -5.02 -8.90 -2.07
CA SER A 43 -6.45 -8.93 -2.30
C SER A 43 -6.78 -9.05 -3.79
N GLU A 44 -7.46 -10.13 -4.15
CA GLU A 44 -7.99 -10.32 -5.52
C GLU A 44 -9.07 -9.27 -5.84
N GLU A 45 -9.87 -8.89 -4.85
CA GLU A 45 -10.93 -7.89 -4.99
C GLU A 45 -10.34 -6.52 -5.39
N MET A 46 -9.25 -6.10 -4.73
CA MET A 46 -8.55 -4.86 -5.07
C MET A 46 -7.99 -4.92 -6.49
N LEU A 47 -7.35 -6.04 -6.85
CA LEU A 47 -6.79 -6.21 -8.19
C LEU A 47 -7.86 -6.26 -9.29
N CYS A 48 -9.06 -6.77 -9.00
CA CYS A 48 -10.20 -6.70 -9.93
C CYS A 48 -10.56 -5.23 -10.21
N VAL A 49 -10.65 -4.39 -9.19
CA VAL A 49 -10.92 -2.96 -9.36
C VAL A 49 -9.86 -2.28 -10.22
N VAL A 50 -8.57 -2.59 -10.00
CA VAL A 50 -7.47 -2.06 -10.84
C VAL A 50 -7.62 -2.49 -12.28
N ARG A 51 -7.96 -3.77 -12.52
CA ARG A 51 -8.13 -4.33 -13.86
C ARG A 51 -9.24 -3.62 -14.63
N ASP A 52 -10.39 -3.45 -13.99
CA ASP A 52 -11.54 -2.78 -14.60
C ASP A 52 -11.22 -1.32 -14.96
N LYS A 53 -10.56 -0.59 -14.04
CA LYS A 53 -10.10 0.78 -14.31
C LYS A 53 -9.08 0.83 -15.44
N ALA A 54 -8.12 -0.10 -15.47
CA ALA A 54 -7.08 -0.16 -16.51
C ALA A 54 -7.68 -0.44 -17.91
N GLU A 55 -8.69 -1.32 -17.99
CA GLU A 55 -9.41 -1.58 -19.25
C GLU A 55 -10.16 -0.35 -19.74
N GLN A 56 -10.88 0.34 -18.85
CA GLN A 56 -11.60 1.58 -19.18
C GLN A 56 -10.67 2.68 -19.70
N LEU A 57 -9.43 2.72 -19.19
CA LEU A 57 -8.41 3.71 -19.56
C LEU A 57 -7.52 3.25 -20.73
N GLY A 58 -7.68 2.01 -21.24
CA GLY A 58 -6.85 1.46 -22.31
C GLY A 58 -5.39 1.22 -21.94
N LEU A 59 -5.12 0.90 -20.66
CA LEU A 59 -3.76 0.79 -20.09
C LEU A 59 -3.25 -0.65 -19.95
N SER A 60 -4.08 -1.65 -20.25
CA SER A 60 -3.77 -3.08 -19.97
C SER A 60 -2.49 -3.58 -20.64
N GLY A 61 -2.00 -2.93 -21.70
CA GLY A 61 -0.77 -3.32 -22.39
C GLY A 61 0.54 -2.95 -21.66
N ARG A 62 0.48 -2.12 -20.61
CA ARG A 62 1.63 -1.65 -19.83
C ARG A 62 1.50 -1.93 -18.33
N LEU A 63 0.51 -2.71 -17.94
CA LEU A 63 0.21 -3.03 -16.56
C LEU A 63 0.10 -4.55 -16.37
N LEU A 64 0.95 -5.08 -15.51
CA LEU A 64 0.85 -6.45 -15.01
C LEU A 64 0.32 -6.39 -13.57
N LEU A 65 -0.70 -7.19 -13.27
CA LEU A 65 -1.25 -7.32 -11.92
C LEU A 65 -0.89 -8.69 -11.36
N LEU A 66 -0.31 -8.71 -10.17
CA LEU A 66 0.12 -9.93 -9.49
C LEU A 66 -0.51 -10.00 -8.10
N ARG A 67 -1.22 -11.10 -7.84
CA ARG A 67 -1.69 -11.41 -6.50
C ARG A 67 -0.57 -12.09 -5.71
N GLN A 68 0.09 -11.35 -4.82
CA GLN A 68 1.20 -11.88 -4.00
C GLN A 68 1.22 -11.25 -2.61
N ASP A 69 1.71 -12.03 -1.65
CA ASP A 69 2.12 -11.59 -0.33
C ASP A 69 3.55 -11.03 -0.42
N LEU A 70 3.80 -9.83 0.09
CA LEU A 70 5.12 -9.19 0.05
C LEU A 70 6.18 -9.96 0.85
N LEU A 71 5.77 -10.79 1.82
CA LEU A 71 6.66 -11.72 2.53
C LEU A 71 7.11 -12.91 1.65
N LYS A 72 6.48 -13.11 0.50
CA LYS A 72 6.75 -14.20 -0.45
C LYS A 72 6.84 -13.68 -1.87
N LEU A 73 7.28 -12.43 -2.01
CA LEU A 73 7.39 -11.77 -3.31
C LEU A 73 8.28 -12.58 -4.25
N ASP A 74 7.75 -12.88 -5.44
CA ASP A 74 8.46 -13.59 -6.50
C ASP A 74 8.16 -12.94 -7.86
N LEU A 75 9.18 -12.36 -8.49
CA LEU A 75 9.07 -11.69 -9.78
C LEU A 75 9.96 -12.40 -10.81
N TYR A 76 9.51 -12.45 -12.06
CA TYR A 76 10.27 -13.11 -13.15
C TYR A 76 11.46 -12.30 -13.66
N GLY A 77 11.67 -11.08 -13.17
CA GLY A 77 12.73 -10.20 -13.63
C GLY A 77 13.04 -9.11 -12.61
N THR A 78 13.91 -8.20 -12.99
CA THR A 78 14.30 -7.07 -12.15
C THR A 78 13.37 -5.88 -12.37
N ILE A 79 13.21 -5.06 -11.33
CA ILE A 79 12.50 -3.80 -11.34
C ILE A 79 13.47 -2.62 -11.19
N ARG A 80 13.20 -1.54 -11.90
CA ARG A 80 14.01 -0.32 -11.85
C ARG A 80 13.69 0.53 -10.63
N ALA A 81 12.42 0.54 -10.22
CA ALA A 81 12.00 1.18 -8.99
C ALA A 81 10.83 0.44 -8.35
N ALA A 82 10.68 0.60 -7.05
CA ALA A 82 9.51 0.20 -6.30
C ALA A 82 8.90 1.41 -5.60
N VAL A 83 7.57 1.43 -5.53
CA VAL A 83 6.80 2.37 -4.72
C VAL A 83 5.88 1.59 -3.80
N SER A 84 5.59 2.14 -2.64
CA SER A 84 4.57 1.62 -1.73
C SER A 84 4.01 2.78 -0.93
N THR A 85 2.70 2.96 -0.93
CA THR A 85 2.05 4.12 -0.33
C THR A 85 0.94 3.69 0.62
N PHE A 86 0.44 4.68 1.40
CA PHE A 86 -0.60 4.45 2.38
C PHE A 86 -0.22 3.40 3.43
N ASP A 87 0.99 3.58 4.02
CA ASP A 87 1.47 2.79 5.16
C ASP A 87 1.40 1.25 4.98
N THR A 88 1.35 0.77 3.74
CA THR A 88 1.31 -0.67 3.42
C THR A 88 2.32 -1.47 4.26
N PHE A 89 3.55 -0.95 4.43
CA PHE A 89 4.59 -1.64 5.19
C PHE A 89 4.33 -1.68 6.70
N ASN A 90 3.41 -0.87 7.24
CA ASN A 90 2.96 -1.02 8.61
C ASN A 90 2.02 -2.22 8.82
N HIS A 91 1.38 -2.72 7.77
CA HIS A 91 0.55 -3.93 7.84
C HIS A 91 1.36 -5.24 7.83
N ILE A 92 2.67 -5.17 7.59
CA ILE A 92 3.54 -6.34 7.45
C ILE A 92 4.26 -6.64 8.77
N PRO A 93 4.10 -7.83 9.36
CA PRO A 93 4.70 -8.16 10.66
C PRO A 93 6.23 -8.37 10.61
N ASP A 94 6.79 -8.70 9.46
CA ASP A 94 8.23 -8.92 9.23
C ASP A 94 8.73 -7.97 8.14
N LEU A 95 9.06 -6.74 8.59
CA LEU A 95 9.53 -5.67 7.71
C LEU A 95 10.85 -6.03 7.01
N ASP A 96 11.77 -6.68 7.74
CA ASP A 96 13.09 -7.02 7.20
C ASP A 96 12.96 -7.98 6.02
N THR A 97 12.12 -9.01 6.15
CA THR A 97 11.85 -9.96 5.05
C THR A 97 11.18 -9.26 3.86
N ALA A 98 10.20 -8.39 4.09
CA ALA A 98 9.52 -7.70 3.00
C ALA A 98 10.45 -6.75 2.23
N ILE A 99 11.28 -5.98 2.95
CA ILE A 99 12.28 -5.09 2.33
C ILE A 99 13.35 -5.90 1.60
N ALA A 100 13.83 -7.00 2.18
CA ALA A 100 14.82 -7.87 1.54
C ALA A 100 14.27 -8.49 0.25
N ASN A 101 13.00 -8.94 0.25
CA ASN A 101 12.35 -9.48 -0.93
C ASN A 101 12.21 -8.42 -2.03
N ALA A 102 11.76 -7.22 -1.69
CA ALA A 102 11.69 -6.12 -2.66
C ALA A 102 13.09 -5.78 -3.22
N GLY A 103 14.09 -5.66 -2.34
CA GLY A 103 15.47 -5.37 -2.70
C GLY A 103 16.12 -6.44 -3.59
N PHE A 104 15.74 -7.71 -3.42
CA PHE A 104 16.28 -8.81 -4.24
C PHE A 104 15.96 -8.66 -5.74
N PHE A 105 14.78 -8.14 -6.04
CA PHE A 105 14.35 -7.92 -7.43
C PHE A 105 14.76 -6.55 -7.98
N MET A 106 15.34 -5.67 -7.18
CA MET A 106 15.75 -4.34 -7.66
C MET A 106 17.03 -4.39 -8.48
N GLU A 107 17.07 -3.62 -9.56
CA GLU A 107 18.30 -3.38 -10.32
C GLU A 107 19.31 -2.61 -9.47
N LYS A 108 20.60 -2.80 -9.78
CA LYS A 108 21.65 -2.01 -9.14
C LYS A 108 21.43 -0.50 -9.39
N GLY A 109 21.31 0.26 -8.32
CA GLY A 109 21.00 1.69 -8.37
C GLY A 109 19.52 1.99 -8.56
N GLY A 110 18.65 0.99 -8.41
CA GLY A 110 17.21 1.18 -8.31
C GLY A 110 16.81 2.00 -7.09
N VAL A 111 15.58 2.51 -7.10
CA VAL A 111 15.04 3.35 -6.03
C VAL A 111 13.79 2.70 -5.46
N PHE A 112 13.74 2.56 -4.14
CA PHE A 112 12.55 2.15 -3.42
C PHE A 112 12.02 3.36 -2.62
N LEU A 113 10.79 3.77 -2.91
CA LEU A 113 10.09 4.85 -2.24
C LEU A 113 8.86 4.30 -1.51
N PHE A 114 8.81 4.49 -0.21
CA PHE A 114 7.65 4.09 0.59
C PHE A 114 7.36 5.11 1.68
N ASP A 115 6.14 5.11 2.20
CA ASP A 115 5.76 5.82 3.42
C ASP A 115 5.42 4.84 4.52
N MET A 116 5.55 5.30 5.76
CA MET A 116 5.19 4.54 6.96
C MET A 116 4.68 5.44 8.05
N ASN A 117 3.76 4.92 8.84
CA ASN A 117 3.35 5.51 10.10
C ASN A 117 4.49 5.41 11.13
N THR A 118 4.81 6.54 11.74
CA THR A 118 5.88 6.61 12.73
C THR A 118 5.41 6.10 14.09
N PRO A 119 6.35 5.69 15.00
CA PRO A 119 6.00 5.37 16.38
C PRO A 119 5.25 6.51 17.10
N TYR A 120 5.53 7.76 16.75
CA TYR A 120 4.81 8.91 17.27
C TYR A 120 3.34 8.91 16.84
N LYS A 121 3.06 8.67 15.53
CA LYS A 121 1.69 8.60 15.02
C LYS A 121 0.91 7.48 15.70
N HIS A 122 1.50 6.29 15.80
CA HIS A 122 0.87 5.15 16.45
C HIS A 122 0.53 5.38 17.92
N ARG A 123 1.43 6.01 18.69
CA ARG A 123 1.23 6.21 20.14
C ARG A 123 0.36 7.41 20.47
N ASN A 124 0.51 8.52 19.73
CA ASN A 124 -0.04 9.81 20.16
C ASN A 124 -1.18 10.31 19.28
N VAL A 125 -1.30 9.82 18.03
CA VAL A 125 -2.35 10.23 17.11
C VAL A 125 -3.41 9.13 16.99
N LEU A 126 -3.01 7.92 16.63
CA LEU A 126 -3.90 6.77 16.60
C LEU A 126 -4.19 6.32 18.03
N GLY A 127 -3.19 5.84 18.75
CA GLY A 127 -3.25 5.51 20.18
C GLY A 127 -4.46 4.63 20.52
N ASP A 128 -5.23 5.07 21.53
CA ASP A 128 -6.52 4.49 21.89
C ASP A 128 -7.69 5.39 21.47
N ASN A 129 -7.55 6.11 20.37
CA ASN A 129 -8.54 7.04 19.86
C ASN A 129 -9.60 6.33 19.01
N ALA A 130 -10.77 6.96 18.93
CA ALA A 130 -11.82 6.61 17.98
C ALA A 130 -12.14 7.82 17.10
N PHE A 131 -12.38 7.56 15.82
CA PHE A 131 -12.76 8.55 14.83
C PHE A 131 -14.12 8.14 14.26
N THR A 132 -15.01 9.12 14.09
CA THR A 132 -16.31 8.90 13.48
C THR A 132 -16.42 9.79 12.25
N PHE A 133 -16.81 9.19 11.15
CA PHE A 133 -17.07 9.86 9.89
C PHE A 133 -18.54 9.62 9.53
N GLU A 134 -19.23 10.68 9.17
CA GLU A 134 -20.64 10.65 8.76
C GLU A 134 -20.71 11.27 7.37
N GLU A 135 -21.08 10.49 6.39
CA GLU A 135 -21.30 10.92 5.01
C GLU A 135 -22.77 10.68 4.62
N GLU A 136 -23.18 11.13 3.45
CA GLU A 136 -24.56 11.04 3.00
C GLU A 136 -25.03 9.56 2.85
N ASP A 137 -24.14 8.68 2.44
CA ASP A 137 -24.41 7.29 2.11
C ASP A 137 -23.93 6.29 3.17
N ALA A 138 -23.05 6.68 4.10
CA ALA A 138 -22.51 5.79 5.11
C ALA A 138 -22.01 6.49 6.36
N ALA A 139 -22.09 5.79 7.50
CA ALA A 139 -21.42 6.14 8.75
C ALA A 139 -20.28 5.17 9.01
N CYS A 140 -19.11 5.71 9.40
CA CYS A 140 -17.94 4.90 9.72
C CYS A 140 -17.44 5.21 11.13
N VAL A 141 -17.19 4.17 11.91
CA VAL A 141 -16.52 4.27 13.22
C VAL A 141 -15.21 3.51 13.17
N TRP A 142 -14.12 4.26 13.28
CA TRP A 142 -12.76 3.74 13.28
C TRP A 142 -12.22 3.80 14.70
N ARG A 143 -11.89 2.64 15.31
CA ARG A 143 -11.35 2.54 16.66
C ARG A 143 -9.95 1.98 16.62
N ASN A 144 -9.07 2.56 17.41
CA ASN A 144 -7.68 2.12 17.55
C ASN A 144 -7.41 1.69 19.00
N HIS A 145 -6.56 0.69 19.15
CA HIS A 145 -6.00 0.28 20.42
C HIS A 145 -4.48 0.07 20.27
N TYR A 146 -3.67 0.81 21.00
CA TYR A 146 -2.21 0.68 20.96
C TYR A 146 -1.70 -0.38 21.93
N ASP A 147 -1.35 -1.54 21.39
CA ASP A 147 -0.70 -2.63 22.13
C ASP A 147 0.82 -2.36 22.22
N ALA A 148 1.24 -1.74 23.32
CA ALA A 148 2.64 -1.40 23.56
C ALA A 148 3.55 -2.63 23.72
N ALA A 149 3.02 -3.76 24.22
CA ALA A 149 3.78 -4.99 24.43
C ALA A 149 4.16 -5.65 23.08
N ASN A 150 3.24 -5.64 22.12
CA ASN A 150 3.43 -6.23 20.80
C ASN A 150 3.79 -5.17 19.74
N ARG A 151 3.92 -3.89 20.13
CA ARG A 151 4.32 -2.78 19.25
C ARG A 151 3.44 -2.67 18.00
N ARG A 152 2.13 -2.66 18.19
CA ARG A 152 1.16 -2.57 17.10
C ARG A 152 -0.04 -1.73 17.53
N VAL A 153 -0.74 -1.21 16.54
CA VAL A 153 -2.08 -0.65 16.69
C VAL A 153 -3.08 -1.67 16.16
N GLU A 154 -4.01 -2.08 17.01
CA GLU A 154 -5.17 -2.87 16.59
C GLU A 154 -6.25 -1.90 16.14
N ILE A 155 -6.74 -2.10 14.92
CA ILE A 155 -7.70 -1.22 14.28
C ILE A 155 -8.97 -1.99 14.03
N THR A 156 -10.09 -1.40 14.40
CA THR A 156 -11.44 -1.92 14.09
C THR A 156 -12.21 -0.86 13.34
N VAL A 157 -12.75 -1.23 12.20
CA VAL A 157 -13.57 -0.37 11.33
C VAL A 157 -14.96 -0.96 11.21
N ASP A 158 -15.96 -0.17 11.60
CA ASP A 158 -17.37 -0.48 11.42
C ASP A 158 -17.97 0.53 10.44
N ILE A 159 -18.60 0.06 9.36
CA ILE A 159 -19.26 0.90 8.36
C ILE A 159 -20.71 0.46 8.23
N ASP A 160 -21.63 1.41 8.40
CA ASP A 160 -23.06 1.25 8.21
C ASP A 160 -23.49 1.99 6.96
N TYR A 161 -23.98 1.28 5.93
CA TYR A 161 -24.49 1.88 4.69
C TYR A 161 -25.97 2.26 4.83
N HIS A 162 -26.30 3.55 4.64
CA HIS A 162 -27.63 4.08 4.89
C HIS A 162 -28.67 3.56 3.91
N GLU A 163 -28.33 3.41 2.62
CA GLU A 163 -29.28 3.01 1.59
C GLU A 163 -29.61 1.52 1.66
N THR A 164 -28.63 0.67 1.90
CA THR A 164 -28.79 -0.79 1.89
C THR A 164 -29.07 -1.37 3.26
N GLY A 165 -28.70 -0.64 4.32
CA GLY A 165 -28.71 -1.14 5.70
C GLY A 165 -27.64 -2.22 5.95
N GLU A 166 -26.69 -2.37 5.04
CA GLU A 166 -25.58 -3.31 5.19
C GLU A 166 -24.60 -2.79 6.23
N HIS A 167 -24.09 -3.71 7.04
CA HIS A 167 -23.04 -3.45 8.01
C HIS A 167 -21.76 -4.17 7.62
N PHE A 168 -20.66 -3.44 7.52
CA PHE A 168 -19.31 -3.96 7.27
C PHE A 168 -18.47 -3.82 8.52
N HIS A 169 -17.79 -4.89 8.91
CA HIS A 169 -16.89 -4.92 10.05
C HIS A 169 -15.55 -5.51 9.64
N GLU A 170 -14.46 -4.78 9.90
CA GLU A 170 -13.11 -5.24 9.64
C GLU A 170 -12.21 -4.99 10.85
N GLN A 171 -11.27 -5.91 11.07
CA GLN A 171 -10.24 -5.78 12.09
C GLN A 171 -8.87 -6.13 11.50
N PHE A 172 -7.89 -5.25 11.70
CA PHE A 172 -6.52 -5.44 11.24
C PHE A 172 -5.53 -4.77 12.17
N CYS A 173 -4.23 -4.90 11.89
CA CYS A 173 -3.17 -4.32 12.71
C CYS A 173 -2.18 -3.55 11.85
N GLU A 174 -1.64 -2.47 12.42
CA GLU A 174 -0.42 -1.80 11.96
C GLU A 174 0.71 -2.02 12.97
N TYR A 175 1.86 -2.47 12.48
CA TYR A 175 3.06 -2.70 13.28
C TYR A 175 3.90 -1.44 13.39
N THR A 176 4.49 -1.22 14.56
CA THR A 176 5.30 -0.05 14.86
C THR A 176 6.78 -0.39 14.72
N TYR A 177 7.47 0.31 13.84
CA TYR A 177 8.90 0.16 13.58
C TYR A 177 9.66 1.42 13.99
N ASP A 178 10.81 1.25 14.67
CA ASP A 178 11.67 2.37 14.98
C ASP A 178 12.39 2.87 13.74
N LEU A 179 12.62 4.19 13.65
CA LEU A 179 13.30 4.79 12.50
C LEU A 179 14.72 4.22 12.28
N ASP A 180 15.39 3.78 13.35
CA ASP A 180 16.72 3.18 13.26
C ASP A 180 16.69 1.75 12.66
N THR A 181 15.53 1.07 12.70
CA THR A 181 15.34 -0.24 12.06
C THR A 181 15.20 -0.08 10.52
N ILE A 182 14.75 1.09 10.06
CA ILE A 182 14.49 1.36 8.63
C ILE A 182 15.74 1.91 7.92
N ARG A 183 16.80 2.26 8.64
CA ARG A 183 18.06 2.81 8.11
C ARG A 183 19.11 1.73 7.86
#